data_b078e02be99b95e74c56fa8815155728
#
_entry.id   b078e02be99b95e74c56fa8815155728
#
_cell.length_a   1.000
_cell.length_b   1.000
_cell.length_c   1.000
_cell.angle_alpha   90.00
_cell.angle_beta   90.00
_cell.angle_gamma   90.00
#
_symmetry.space_group_name_H-M   'P 1'
#
loop_
_entity.id
_entity.type
_entity.pdbx_description
1 polymer ?
#
loop_
_entity_poly.entity_id
_entity_poly.type
_entity_poly.pdbx_seq_one_letter_code
_entity_poly.pdbx_strand_id
1 'polypeptide(L)'
;CQNGRMLRVFRSLAPAWMPAFFCAALLLLLQGCSLLPKGESAESETSARPVGGEKPAGAREAFSVSVKAPDTVREYLERNLEIQRYRQIGDLGAAELSRLMVAAEGNARELLGTLGYFTPRLTLELQETPDAKAPREVRITVDPGELTRVAQVQIDFSGPIAADPSAEAQREAIRKDWPLRTGQPFTQLGWDNAKSAALRSLTAKRFPTGSVALSRADIDADAGQARLHVDYRSGPAYRFGPLEVRGSERYDADAARRIARVPTGSDYDQQQLLDAQQRLASSGYYDSVFL
;
A
#
# COMPACT_ATOMS: atom_id res chain seq x y z
N CYS A 1 3.60 -41.02 -12.18
CA CYS A 1 2.40 -40.17 -12.04
C CYS A 1 2.77 -39.00 -11.14
N GLN A 2 3.12 -37.87 -11.74
CA GLN A 2 3.54 -36.65 -11.08
C GLN A 2 2.33 -35.71 -11.00
N ASN A 3 1.83 -35.42 -9.80
CA ASN A 3 0.92 -34.32 -9.56
C ASN A 3 1.68 -33.19 -8.87
N GLY A 4 2.37 -32.37 -9.68
CA GLY A 4 2.89 -31.09 -9.25
C GLY A 4 1.76 -30.08 -9.09
N ARG A 5 1.37 -29.73 -7.87
CA ARG A 5 0.47 -28.61 -7.58
C ARG A 5 1.22 -27.30 -7.79
N MET A 6 1.08 -26.72 -8.98
CA MET A 6 1.43 -25.31 -9.23
C MET A 6 0.42 -24.42 -8.51
N LEU A 7 0.82 -23.84 -7.41
CA LEU A 7 0.09 -22.76 -6.78
C LEU A 7 0.35 -21.48 -7.55
N ARG A 8 -0.63 -21.04 -8.36
CA ARG A 8 -0.59 -19.74 -9.06
C ARG A 8 -1.09 -18.69 -8.08
N VAL A 9 -0.19 -17.84 -7.61
CA VAL A 9 -0.54 -16.77 -6.69
C VAL A 9 -0.13 -15.42 -7.26
N PHE A 10 -1.11 -14.54 -7.29
CA PHE A 10 -1.08 -13.08 -7.48
C PHE A 10 -0.72 -12.51 -8.85
N ARG A 11 -1.77 -12.39 -9.64
CA ARG A 11 -1.85 -11.44 -10.73
C ARG A 11 -2.50 -10.15 -10.18
N SER A 12 -1.70 -9.15 -9.88
CA SER A 12 -2.19 -7.80 -9.62
C SER A 12 -2.68 -7.22 -10.95
N LEU A 13 -3.99 -7.30 -11.20
CA LEU A 13 -4.66 -6.58 -12.28
C LEU A 13 -4.94 -5.17 -11.80
N ALA A 14 -4.21 -4.20 -12.30
CA ALA A 14 -4.65 -2.82 -12.27
C ALA A 14 -5.91 -2.69 -13.16
N PRO A 15 -7.01 -2.05 -12.70
CA PRO A 15 -8.16 -1.82 -13.55
C PRO A 15 -7.87 -0.66 -14.50
N ALA A 16 -7.70 -0.98 -15.78
CA ALA A 16 -7.79 -0.02 -16.87
C ALA A 16 -9.23 -0.02 -17.40
N TRP A 17 -9.80 1.20 -17.53
CA TRP A 17 -10.99 1.55 -18.27
C TRP A 17 -12.37 1.37 -17.63
N MET A 18 -12.92 2.51 -17.23
CA MET A 18 -14.35 2.78 -17.33
C MET A 18 -14.57 4.05 -18.14
N PRO A 19 -15.35 4.00 -19.24
CA PRO A 19 -15.72 5.20 -19.98
C PRO A 19 -16.82 5.97 -19.24
N ALA A 20 -16.75 7.29 -19.33
CA ALA A 20 -17.75 8.24 -18.91
C ALA A 20 -19.09 7.97 -19.65
N PHE A 21 -20.14 7.62 -18.90
CA PHE A 21 -21.54 7.86 -19.26
C PHE A 21 -22.38 7.58 -18.00
N PHE A 22 -22.75 8.62 -17.28
CA PHE A 22 -24.01 8.79 -16.55
C PHE A 22 -23.94 10.08 -15.73
N CYS A 23 -24.10 11.20 -16.43
CA CYS A 23 -24.44 12.47 -15.83
C CYS A 23 -25.73 12.94 -16.49
N ALA A 24 -26.86 12.58 -15.95
CA ALA A 24 -28.11 13.31 -16.10
C ALA A 24 -29.20 12.65 -15.25
N ALA A 25 -29.84 13.46 -14.41
CA ALA A 25 -31.04 13.17 -13.60
C ALA A 25 -30.76 12.92 -12.12
N LEU A 26 -30.58 14.00 -11.34
CA LEU A 26 -31.30 14.25 -10.07
C LEU A 26 -30.99 15.67 -9.53
N LEU A 27 -31.51 16.66 -10.23
CA LEU A 27 -31.67 18.04 -9.74
C LEU A 27 -33.18 18.29 -9.74
N LEU A 28 -33.79 18.11 -8.60
CA LEU A 28 -35.10 18.67 -8.20
C LEU A 28 -35.46 18.08 -6.85
N LEU A 29 -35.39 18.89 -5.82
CA LEU A 29 -36.23 18.94 -4.62
C LEU A 29 -35.46 19.51 -3.40
N LEU A 30 -35.26 20.81 -3.41
CA LEU A 30 -34.99 21.60 -2.20
C LEU A 30 -35.66 22.93 -2.34
N GLN A 31 -36.96 22.96 -2.03
CA GLN A 31 -37.69 24.15 -1.65
C GLN A 31 -38.64 23.77 -0.51
N GLY A 32 -38.52 24.44 0.61
CA GLY A 32 -39.40 24.22 1.75
C GLY A 32 -38.99 25.07 2.93
N CYS A 33 -39.22 26.37 2.84
CA CYS A 33 -39.91 27.31 3.72
C CYS A 33 -39.59 27.28 5.22
N SER A 34 -38.92 28.33 5.61
CA SER A 34 -38.94 28.96 6.94
C SER A 34 -40.37 29.45 7.28
N LEU A 35 -40.87 29.08 8.44
CA LEU A 35 -41.94 29.81 9.17
C LEU A 35 -41.72 29.56 10.66
N LEU A 36 -41.17 30.56 11.33
CA LEU A 36 -41.30 30.72 12.78
C LEU A 36 -42.63 31.39 13.09
N PRO A 37 -43.28 31.04 14.21
CA PRO A 37 -43.87 32.01 15.07
C PRO A 37 -43.26 32.00 16.48
N LYS A 38 -43.02 33.19 16.95
CA LYS A 38 -42.64 33.61 18.27
C LYS A 38 -43.87 33.52 19.19
N GLY A 39 -43.75 32.92 20.35
CA GLY A 39 -44.81 32.81 21.34
C GLY A 39 -44.27 32.36 22.70
N GLU A 40 -44.53 33.11 23.66
CA GLU A 40 -44.16 33.38 25.04
C GLU A 40 -44.28 32.21 26.03
N SER A 41 -43.31 32.13 26.92
CA SER A 41 -43.34 31.80 28.37
C SER A 41 -44.38 30.81 28.93
N ALA A 42 -43.90 29.66 29.45
CA ALA A 42 -44.32 29.10 30.73
C ALA A 42 -43.25 28.19 31.29
N GLU A 43 -42.74 28.53 32.46
CA GLU A 43 -41.85 27.73 33.29
C GLU A 43 -42.50 26.40 33.66
N SER A 44 -41.79 25.32 33.46
CA SER A 44 -41.99 24.09 34.20
C SER A 44 -40.63 23.41 34.33
N GLU A 45 -40.08 23.55 35.52
CA GLU A 45 -38.93 22.77 36.00
C GLU A 45 -39.27 21.29 35.93
N THR A 46 -38.66 20.57 35.03
CA THR A 46 -38.50 19.13 35.15
C THR A 46 -37.05 18.80 34.93
N SER A 47 -36.42 18.50 36.04
CA SER A 47 -35.05 17.99 36.19
C SER A 47 -34.81 16.80 35.28
N ALA A 48 -34.32 17.04 34.06
CA ALA A 48 -33.73 16.00 33.21
C ALA A 48 -32.29 15.85 33.63
N ARG A 49 -31.99 14.85 34.47
CA ARG A 49 -30.65 14.32 34.66
C ARG A 49 -29.99 14.14 33.29
N PRO A 50 -28.73 14.58 33.12
CA PRO A 50 -27.95 14.15 31.99
C PRO A 50 -27.79 12.63 32.15
N VAL A 51 -28.35 11.85 31.22
CA VAL A 51 -27.97 10.47 31.02
C VAL A 51 -26.52 10.53 30.59
N GLY A 52 -25.62 10.42 31.56
CA GLY A 52 -24.24 10.11 31.33
C GLY A 52 -24.26 8.84 30.54
N GLY A 53 -23.78 8.92 29.30
CA GLY A 53 -23.47 7.73 28.52
C GLY A 53 -22.44 6.93 29.32
N GLU A 54 -22.91 5.97 30.06
CA GLU A 54 -22.10 4.92 30.66
C GLU A 54 -21.37 4.27 29.50
N LYS A 55 -20.09 4.59 29.38
CA LYS A 55 -19.15 3.82 28.58
C LYS A 55 -19.36 2.37 29.01
N PRO A 56 -19.75 1.44 28.12
CA PRO A 56 -20.05 0.08 28.54
C PRO A 56 -18.83 -0.46 29.24
N ALA A 57 -18.96 -0.71 30.54
CA ALA A 57 -17.95 -1.32 31.36
C ALA A 57 -17.58 -2.65 30.70
N GLY A 58 -16.33 -2.75 30.22
CA GLY A 58 -15.64 -3.91 29.70
C GLY A 58 -16.53 -4.97 29.07
N ALA A 59 -16.87 -4.85 27.79
CA ALA A 59 -17.43 -5.95 27.03
C ALA A 59 -16.49 -7.16 27.22
N ARG A 60 -17.00 -8.24 27.86
CA ARG A 60 -16.23 -9.45 28.10
C ARG A 60 -15.84 -10.03 26.76
N GLU A 61 -14.55 -10.25 26.51
CA GLU A 61 -14.10 -10.84 25.25
C GLU A 61 -14.70 -12.25 25.11
N ALA A 62 -15.20 -12.59 23.92
CA ALA A 62 -15.77 -13.91 23.64
C ALA A 62 -14.67 -14.99 23.65
N PHE A 63 -13.48 -14.63 23.26
CA PHE A 63 -12.27 -15.45 23.28
C PHE A 63 -11.00 -14.60 23.28
N SER A 64 -9.89 -15.18 23.70
CA SER A 64 -8.54 -14.62 23.51
C SER A 64 -7.81 -15.36 22.40
N VAL A 65 -6.79 -14.71 21.84
CA VAL A 65 -5.90 -15.31 20.83
C VAL A 65 -4.48 -15.26 21.36
N SER A 66 -3.79 -16.39 21.36
CA SER A 66 -2.36 -16.48 21.65
C SER A 66 -1.62 -17.11 20.48
N VAL A 67 -0.44 -16.56 20.16
CA VAL A 67 0.42 -17.03 19.07
C VAL A 67 1.73 -17.53 19.66
N LYS A 68 2.05 -18.81 19.41
CA LYS A 68 3.33 -19.42 19.76
C LYS A 68 4.17 -19.56 18.48
N ALA A 69 5.16 -18.70 18.34
CA ALA A 69 6.05 -18.60 17.16
C ALA A 69 7.36 -17.90 17.55
N PRO A 70 8.39 -17.88 16.69
CA PRO A 70 9.53 -16.97 16.83
C PRO A 70 9.08 -15.49 16.97
N ASP A 71 9.76 -14.68 17.76
CA ASP A 71 9.29 -13.37 18.20
C ASP A 71 8.81 -12.45 17.05
N THR A 72 9.58 -12.32 15.98
CA THR A 72 9.22 -11.49 14.82
C THR A 72 7.94 -11.96 14.12
N VAL A 73 7.77 -13.28 13.99
CA VAL A 73 6.57 -13.90 13.39
C VAL A 73 5.38 -13.75 14.33
N ARG A 74 5.57 -14.00 15.63
CA ARG A 74 4.53 -13.86 16.66
C ARG A 74 3.97 -12.44 16.67
N GLU A 75 4.82 -11.43 16.80
CA GLU A 75 4.38 -10.03 16.83
C GLU A 75 3.67 -9.59 15.55
N TYR A 76 4.11 -10.11 14.41
CA TYR A 76 3.47 -9.81 13.13
C TYR A 76 2.08 -10.44 13.04
N LEU A 77 1.93 -11.71 13.42
CA LEU A 77 0.65 -12.40 13.41
C LEU A 77 -0.32 -11.81 14.44
N GLU A 78 0.12 -11.55 15.68
CA GLU A 78 -0.72 -10.94 16.72
C GLU A 78 -1.32 -9.59 16.29
N ARG A 79 -0.58 -8.80 15.51
CA ARG A 79 -1.07 -7.50 14.98
C ARG A 79 -1.99 -7.61 13.77
N ASN A 80 -1.80 -8.63 12.93
CA ASN A 80 -2.42 -8.66 11.60
C ASN A 80 -3.46 -9.76 11.40
N LEU A 81 -3.57 -10.73 12.32
CA LEU A 81 -4.60 -11.79 12.21
C LEU A 81 -6.00 -11.19 12.26
N GLU A 82 -6.82 -11.52 11.26
CA GLU A 82 -8.18 -11.00 11.15
C GLU A 82 -9.09 -11.49 12.28
N ILE A 83 -8.85 -12.70 12.82
CA ILE A 83 -9.61 -13.25 13.93
C ILE A 83 -9.61 -12.34 15.18
N GLN A 84 -8.60 -11.49 15.36
CA GLN A 84 -8.52 -10.53 16.46
C GLN A 84 -9.69 -9.54 16.48
N ARG A 85 -10.28 -9.24 15.33
CA ARG A 85 -11.42 -8.30 15.22
C ARG A 85 -12.70 -8.85 15.81
N TYR A 86 -12.81 -10.17 15.93
CA TYR A 86 -14.03 -10.86 16.40
C TYR A 86 -14.04 -11.13 17.89
N ARG A 87 -12.98 -10.81 18.62
CA ARG A 87 -12.82 -11.09 20.06
C ARG A 87 -13.91 -10.48 20.92
N GLN A 88 -14.47 -9.34 20.52
CA GLN A 88 -15.46 -8.58 21.29
C GLN A 88 -16.92 -8.94 20.96
N ILE A 89 -17.17 -9.92 20.09
CA ILE A 89 -18.52 -10.36 19.74
C ILE A 89 -19.01 -11.32 20.83
N GLY A 90 -19.81 -10.79 21.79
CA GLY A 90 -20.16 -11.48 23.03
C GLY A 90 -21.03 -12.74 22.87
N ASP A 91 -21.80 -12.87 21.79
CA ASP A 91 -22.72 -13.98 21.50
C ASP A 91 -22.18 -14.99 20.49
N LEU A 92 -20.85 -15.02 20.29
CA LEU A 92 -20.20 -15.91 19.35
C LEU A 92 -20.36 -17.38 19.74
N GLY A 93 -21.14 -18.14 18.94
CA GLY A 93 -21.38 -19.56 19.13
C GLY A 93 -20.14 -20.41 18.85
N ALA A 94 -20.14 -21.66 19.39
CA ALA A 94 -19.01 -22.59 19.17
C ALA A 94 -18.79 -22.93 17.68
N ALA A 95 -19.89 -23.16 16.93
CA ALA A 95 -19.81 -23.46 15.50
C ALA A 95 -19.23 -22.27 14.68
N GLU A 96 -19.56 -21.06 15.08
CA GLU A 96 -19.07 -19.85 14.42
C GLU A 96 -17.57 -19.62 14.73
N LEU A 97 -17.17 -19.81 15.99
CA LEU A 97 -15.76 -19.76 16.37
C LEU A 97 -14.93 -20.82 15.62
N SER A 98 -15.45 -22.03 15.44
CA SER A 98 -14.78 -23.06 14.64
C SER A 98 -14.58 -22.61 13.19
N ARG A 99 -15.55 -21.95 12.56
CA ARG A 99 -15.41 -21.38 11.21
C ARG A 99 -14.36 -20.25 11.17
N LEU A 100 -14.34 -19.38 12.18
CA LEU A 100 -13.33 -18.34 12.30
C LEU A 100 -11.93 -18.91 12.46
N MET A 101 -11.76 -20.02 13.19
CA MET A 101 -10.47 -20.70 13.32
C MET A 101 -9.97 -21.24 11.97
N VAL A 102 -10.84 -21.86 11.17
CA VAL A 102 -10.47 -22.32 9.81
C VAL A 102 -10.04 -21.14 8.92
N ALA A 103 -10.79 -20.04 8.98
CA ALA A 103 -10.43 -18.83 8.25
C ALA A 103 -9.09 -18.23 8.76
N ALA A 104 -8.87 -18.25 10.07
CA ALA A 104 -7.64 -17.76 10.69
C ALA A 104 -6.41 -18.57 10.28
N GLU A 105 -6.54 -19.89 10.06
CA GLU A 105 -5.43 -20.69 9.52
C GLU A 105 -5.04 -20.25 8.12
N GLY A 106 -6.02 -20.06 7.22
CA GLY A 106 -5.79 -19.53 5.87
C GLY A 106 -5.13 -18.14 5.90
N ASN A 107 -5.67 -17.24 6.70
CA ASN A 107 -5.14 -15.90 6.87
C ASN A 107 -3.72 -15.90 7.46
N ALA A 108 -3.43 -16.77 8.45
CA ALA A 108 -2.08 -16.90 8.98
C ALA A 108 -1.07 -17.38 7.92
N ARG A 109 -1.47 -18.34 7.05
CA ARG A 109 -0.62 -18.78 5.92
C ARG A 109 -0.36 -17.67 4.92
N GLU A 110 -1.35 -16.86 4.57
CA GLU A 110 -1.21 -15.71 3.69
C GLU A 110 -0.25 -14.68 4.29
N LEU A 111 -0.42 -14.33 5.57
CA LEU A 111 0.46 -13.42 6.29
C LEU A 111 1.91 -13.92 6.34
N LEU A 112 2.12 -15.20 6.62
CA LEU A 112 3.45 -15.82 6.60
C LEU A 112 4.07 -15.79 5.21
N GLY A 113 3.28 -16.01 4.15
CA GLY A 113 3.70 -15.86 2.76
C GLY A 113 4.23 -14.45 2.44
N THR A 114 3.63 -13.40 3.02
CA THR A 114 4.15 -12.03 2.83
C THR A 114 5.53 -11.83 3.46
N LEU A 115 5.86 -12.61 4.49
CA LEU A 115 7.17 -12.61 5.14
C LEU A 115 8.18 -13.54 4.44
N GLY A 116 7.74 -14.34 3.46
CA GLY A 116 8.59 -15.28 2.71
C GLY A 116 8.54 -16.73 3.20
N TYR A 117 7.62 -17.06 4.10
CA TYR A 117 7.42 -18.42 4.58
C TYR A 117 6.25 -19.06 3.83
N PHE A 118 6.53 -19.97 2.88
CA PHE A 118 5.51 -20.57 2.02
C PHE A 118 5.15 -22.01 2.38
N THR A 119 5.91 -22.64 3.30
CA THR A 119 5.65 -24.01 3.80
C THR A 119 5.51 -24.07 5.32
N PRO A 120 4.75 -23.13 5.96
CA PRO A 120 4.62 -23.12 7.41
C PRO A 120 3.75 -24.30 7.90
N ARG A 121 4.08 -24.80 9.09
CA ARG A 121 3.24 -25.74 9.84
C ARG A 121 2.45 -24.97 10.89
N LEU A 122 1.13 -25.11 10.85
CA LEU A 122 0.21 -24.41 11.72
C LEU A 122 -0.64 -25.43 12.48
N THR A 123 -0.83 -25.19 13.77
CA THR A 123 -1.79 -25.93 14.61
C THR A 123 -2.63 -24.92 15.36
N LEU A 124 -3.96 -25.02 15.23
CA LEU A 124 -4.92 -24.18 15.93
C LEU A 124 -5.72 -25.04 16.91
N GLU A 125 -5.70 -24.65 18.16
CA GLU A 125 -6.39 -25.33 19.26
C GLU A 125 -7.33 -24.36 19.97
N LEU A 126 -8.53 -24.86 20.33
CA LEU A 126 -9.45 -24.14 21.17
C LEU A 126 -9.36 -24.71 22.59
N GLN A 127 -9.06 -23.83 23.54
CA GLN A 127 -9.01 -24.19 24.97
C GLN A 127 -10.09 -23.44 25.74
N GLU A 128 -10.77 -24.14 26.65
CA GLU A 128 -11.68 -23.50 27.59
C GLU A 128 -10.90 -22.93 28.76
N THR A 129 -11.18 -21.66 29.09
CA THR A 129 -10.49 -20.89 30.15
C THR A 129 -11.52 -20.17 31.02
N PRO A 130 -12.38 -20.91 31.76
CA PRO A 130 -13.56 -20.34 32.43
C PRO A 130 -13.23 -19.25 33.45
N ASP A 131 -12.07 -19.32 34.09
CA ASP A 131 -11.62 -18.37 35.10
C ASP A 131 -10.79 -17.21 34.55
N ALA A 132 -10.55 -17.17 33.23
CA ALA A 132 -9.78 -16.12 32.57
C ALA A 132 -10.68 -14.94 32.15
N LYS A 133 -10.04 -13.87 31.69
CA LYS A 133 -10.71 -12.67 31.17
C LYS A 133 -11.63 -12.97 30.00
N ALA A 134 -11.29 -13.97 29.19
CA ALA A 134 -12.12 -14.55 28.14
C ALA A 134 -12.38 -16.04 28.44
N PRO A 135 -13.60 -16.56 28.19
CA PRO A 135 -13.97 -17.95 28.54
C PRO A 135 -13.28 -18.99 27.63
N ARG A 136 -12.72 -18.58 26.52
CA ARG A 136 -12.07 -19.44 25.52
C ARG A 136 -10.79 -18.83 25.04
N GLU A 137 -9.79 -19.64 24.72
CA GLU A 137 -8.54 -19.24 24.12
C GLU A 137 -8.33 -19.99 22.80
N VAL A 138 -8.10 -19.25 21.72
CA VAL A 138 -7.61 -19.80 20.45
C VAL A 138 -6.10 -19.73 20.46
N ARG A 139 -5.45 -20.89 20.56
CA ARG A 139 -4.00 -21.00 20.53
C ARG A 139 -3.52 -21.37 19.14
N ILE A 140 -2.66 -20.55 18.56
CA ILE A 140 -2.07 -20.73 17.23
C ILE A 140 -0.60 -21.05 17.42
N THR A 141 -0.18 -22.28 17.13
CA THR A 141 1.22 -22.69 17.14
C THR A 141 1.75 -22.68 15.73
N VAL A 142 2.85 -21.97 15.48
CA VAL A 142 3.45 -21.75 14.17
C VAL A 142 4.90 -22.18 14.17
N ASP A 143 5.21 -23.15 13.32
CA ASP A 143 6.57 -23.38 12.83
C ASP A 143 6.65 -22.78 11.41
N PRO A 144 7.33 -21.63 11.22
CA PRO A 144 7.35 -20.93 9.93
C PRO A 144 8.11 -21.71 8.85
N GLY A 145 8.99 -22.62 9.22
CA GLY A 145 9.87 -23.30 8.29
C GLY A 145 11.01 -22.41 7.78
N GLU A 146 11.54 -22.72 6.61
CA GLU A 146 12.64 -21.98 5.99
C GLU A 146 12.13 -20.78 5.17
N LEU A 147 12.94 -19.71 5.15
CA LEU A 147 12.69 -18.54 4.30
C LEU A 147 12.97 -18.86 2.83
N THR A 148 12.01 -18.58 1.97
CA THR A 148 12.21 -18.60 0.52
C THR A 148 13.20 -17.54 0.11
N ARG A 149 14.17 -17.91 -0.76
CA ARG A 149 15.22 -17.01 -1.25
C ARG A 149 15.06 -16.70 -2.71
N VAL A 150 15.47 -15.49 -3.09
CA VAL A 150 15.52 -15.09 -4.50
C VAL A 150 16.55 -15.93 -5.24
N ALA A 151 16.10 -16.73 -6.20
CA ALA A 151 16.96 -17.55 -7.06
C ALA A 151 17.37 -16.80 -8.33
N GLN A 152 16.46 -15.99 -8.88
CA GLN A 152 16.70 -15.25 -10.13
C GLN A 152 15.95 -13.94 -10.11
N VAL A 153 16.58 -12.89 -10.70
CA VAL A 153 15.94 -11.59 -10.97
C VAL A 153 16.12 -11.28 -12.44
N GLN A 154 14.99 -11.03 -13.12
CA GLN A 154 14.97 -10.57 -14.51
C GLN A 154 14.32 -9.20 -14.56
N ILE A 155 15.02 -8.22 -15.12
CA ILE A 155 14.55 -6.83 -15.28
C ILE A 155 14.63 -6.47 -16.75
N ASP A 156 13.46 -6.35 -17.37
CA ASP A 156 13.30 -6.01 -18.77
C ASP A 156 12.77 -4.57 -18.91
N PHE A 157 12.97 -4.03 -20.09
CA PHE A 157 12.52 -2.70 -20.45
C PHE A 157 11.80 -2.75 -21.79
N SER A 158 10.68 -2.03 -21.88
CA SER A 158 9.88 -1.89 -23.08
C SER A 158 9.63 -0.41 -23.43
N GLY A 159 9.29 -0.15 -24.71
CA GLY A 159 9.14 1.20 -25.23
C GLY A 159 10.48 1.84 -25.64
N PRO A 160 10.54 3.17 -25.83
CA PRO A 160 11.72 3.88 -26.34
C PRO A 160 13.03 3.59 -25.60
N ILE A 161 13.02 3.42 -24.29
CA ILE A 161 14.21 3.10 -23.51
C ILE A 161 14.89 1.79 -23.97
N ALA A 162 14.14 0.82 -24.45
CA ALA A 162 14.68 -0.49 -24.83
C ALA A 162 15.61 -0.41 -26.04
N ALA A 163 15.26 0.43 -27.00
CA ALA A 163 15.95 0.57 -28.29
C ALA A 163 16.95 1.75 -28.32
N ASP A 164 16.92 2.67 -27.33
CA ASP A 164 17.78 3.84 -27.31
C ASP A 164 19.17 3.50 -26.74
N PRO A 165 20.25 3.55 -27.54
CA PRO A 165 21.61 3.31 -27.05
C PRO A 165 22.03 4.31 -25.97
N SER A 166 21.56 5.58 -26.04
CA SER A 166 21.89 6.60 -25.05
C SER A 166 21.27 6.36 -23.68
N ALA A 167 20.28 5.47 -23.59
CA ALA A 167 19.65 5.06 -22.34
C ALA A 167 20.27 3.78 -21.72
N GLU A 168 21.30 3.21 -22.34
CA GLU A 168 21.95 1.99 -21.84
C GLU A 168 22.49 2.17 -20.42
N ALA A 169 23.19 3.27 -20.16
CA ALA A 169 23.71 3.59 -18.84
C ALA A 169 22.59 3.68 -17.78
N GLN A 170 21.40 4.18 -18.13
CA GLN A 170 20.27 4.23 -17.24
C GLN A 170 19.71 2.83 -16.97
N ARG A 171 19.58 1.98 -17.99
CA ARG A 171 19.14 0.58 -17.83
C ARG A 171 20.08 -0.19 -16.91
N GLU A 172 21.38 -0.06 -17.15
CA GLU A 172 22.40 -0.75 -16.34
C GLU A 172 22.43 -0.24 -14.90
N ALA A 173 22.28 1.07 -14.67
CA ALA A 173 22.16 1.62 -13.33
C ALA A 173 20.95 1.05 -12.58
N ILE A 174 19.78 0.96 -13.23
CA ILE A 174 18.58 0.39 -12.63
C ILE A 174 18.79 -1.09 -12.25
N ARG A 175 19.44 -1.89 -13.11
CA ARG A 175 19.75 -3.29 -12.81
C ARG A 175 20.76 -3.41 -11.67
N LYS A 176 21.82 -2.61 -11.70
CA LYS A 176 22.88 -2.60 -10.68
C LYS A 176 22.37 -2.22 -9.30
N ASP A 177 21.49 -1.21 -9.26
CA ASP A 177 20.97 -0.64 -8.01
C ASP A 177 19.72 -1.37 -7.49
N TRP A 178 19.33 -2.46 -8.16
CA TRP A 178 18.23 -3.30 -7.73
C TRP A 178 18.50 -3.88 -6.34
N PRO A 179 17.64 -3.56 -5.32
CA PRO A 179 17.96 -3.90 -3.93
C PRO A 179 17.72 -5.36 -3.55
N LEU A 180 16.75 -6.04 -4.19
CA LEU A 180 16.38 -7.42 -3.86
C LEU A 180 17.16 -8.42 -4.72
N ARG A 181 18.37 -8.78 -4.27
CA ARG A 181 19.34 -9.57 -5.03
C ARG A 181 19.17 -11.08 -4.84
N THR A 182 19.70 -11.86 -5.77
CA THR A 182 19.81 -13.33 -5.65
C THR A 182 20.46 -13.73 -4.32
N GLY A 183 19.90 -14.75 -3.67
CA GLY A 183 20.31 -15.26 -2.37
C GLY A 183 19.65 -14.56 -1.18
N GLN A 184 19.08 -13.36 -1.35
CA GLN A 184 18.37 -12.67 -0.28
C GLN A 184 17.00 -13.32 0.02
N PRO A 185 16.51 -13.22 1.27
CA PRO A 185 15.15 -13.62 1.60
C PRO A 185 14.13 -12.87 0.75
N PHE A 186 13.17 -13.60 0.20
CA PHE A 186 12.02 -12.99 -0.45
C PHE A 186 11.01 -12.54 0.59
N THR A 187 10.54 -11.30 0.49
CA THR A 187 9.37 -10.79 1.21
C THR A 187 8.53 -9.95 0.27
N GLN A 188 7.21 -9.89 0.50
CA GLN A 188 6.33 -9.04 -0.30
C GLN A 188 6.76 -7.56 -0.25
N LEU A 189 7.09 -7.08 0.96
CA LEU A 189 7.57 -5.70 1.15
C LEU A 189 8.88 -5.44 0.39
N GLY A 190 9.83 -6.38 0.45
CA GLY A 190 11.10 -6.28 -0.29
C GLY A 190 10.88 -6.22 -1.79
N TRP A 191 9.96 -7.05 -2.30
CA TRP A 191 9.57 -7.06 -3.71
C TRP A 191 8.93 -5.73 -4.14
N ASP A 192 7.98 -5.19 -3.36
CA ASP A 192 7.30 -3.93 -3.68
C ASP A 192 8.25 -2.73 -3.59
N ASN A 193 9.14 -2.72 -2.62
CA ASN A 193 10.17 -1.68 -2.48
C ASN A 193 11.16 -1.71 -3.66
N ALA A 194 11.59 -2.89 -4.08
CA ALA A 194 12.51 -3.06 -5.21
C ALA A 194 11.89 -2.54 -6.51
N LYS A 195 10.65 -2.92 -6.81
CA LYS A 195 9.91 -2.43 -7.98
C LYS A 195 9.76 -0.91 -7.96
N SER A 196 9.37 -0.37 -6.82
CA SER A 196 9.16 1.06 -6.63
C SER A 196 10.47 1.86 -6.76
N ALA A 197 11.58 1.34 -6.24
CA ALA A 197 12.89 1.97 -6.35
C ALA A 197 13.36 2.04 -7.82
N ALA A 198 13.23 0.94 -8.56
CA ALA A 198 13.58 0.90 -9.97
C ALA A 198 12.67 1.80 -10.83
N LEU A 199 11.36 1.85 -10.53
CA LEU A 199 10.45 2.76 -11.22
C LEU A 199 10.81 4.22 -10.95
N ARG A 200 11.12 4.61 -9.71
CA ARG A 200 11.61 5.96 -9.40
C ARG A 200 12.88 6.30 -10.16
N SER A 201 13.82 5.36 -10.25
CA SER A 201 15.07 5.55 -11.02
C SER A 201 14.80 5.74 -12.51
N LEU A 202 13.83 5.00 -13.07
CA LEU A 202 13.39 5.16 -14.46
C LEU A 202 12.77 6.54 -14.69
N THR A 203 11.82 6.93 -13.82
CA THR A 203 11.02 8.16 -14.01
C THR A 203 11.76 9.44 -13.63
N ALA A 204 12.87 9.32 -12.90
CA ALA A 204 13.68 10.46 -12.52
C ALA A 204 14.39 11.13 -13.69
N LYS A 205 14.61 10.41 -14.81
CA LYS A 205 15.35 10.91 -15.99
C LYS A 205 14.66 10.50 -17.28
N ARG A 206 14.57 11.41 -18.24
CA ARG A 206 14.07 11.24 -19.61
C ARG A 206 12.66 10.65 -19.76
N PHE A 207 12.23 9.74 -18.88
CA PHE A 207 11.01 8.94 -19.01
C PHE A 207 10.02 9.14 -17.84
N PRO A 208 9.57 10.37 -17.53
CA PRO A 208 8.75 10.65 -16.34
C PRO A 208 7.39 9.94 -16.32
N THR A 209 6.92 9.43 -17.45
CA THR A 209 5.65 8.67 -17.57
C THR A 209 5.86 7.16 -17.54
N GLY A 210 7.05 6.71 -17.14
CA GLY A 210 7.36 5.30 -17.01
C GLY A 210 6.44 4.57 -16.05
N SER A 211 6.18 3.29 -16.31
CA SER A 211 5.29 2.46 -15.50
C SER A 211 5.76 1.01 -15.47
N VAL A 212 5.28 0.24 -14.50
CA VAL A 212 5.47 -1.22 -14.46
C VAL A 212 4.48 -1.87 -15.42
N ALA A 213 4.98 -2.51 -16.47
CA ALA A 213 4.16 -3.21 -17.46
C ALA A 213 3.87 -4.66 -17.04
N LEU A 214 4.85 -5.33 -16.42
CA LEU A 214 4.74 -6.68 -15.88
C LEU A 214 5.43 -6.75 -14.52
N SER A 215 4.80 -7.45 -13.58
CA SER A 215 5.37 -7.75 -12.27
C SER A 215 4.95 -9.17 -11.87
N ARG A 216 5.92 -10.09 -11.78
CA ARG A 216 5.67 -11.49 -11.49
C ARG A 216 6.74 -12.03 -10.53
N ALA A 217 6.29 -12.71 -9.48
CA ALA A 217 7.12 -13.51 -8.60
C ALA A 217 6.61 -14.95 -8.67
N ASP A 218 7.42 -15.86 -9.19
CA ASP A 218 7.15 -17.28 -9.23
C ASP A 218 7.82 -17.93 -8.02
N ILE A 219 7.00 -18.44 -7.11
CA ILE A 219 7.46 -19.08 -5.89
C ILE A 219 7.41 -20.59 -6.05
N ASP A 220 8.56 -21.22 -5.90
CA ASP A 220 8.71 -22.66 -5.75
C ASP A 220 8.87 -22.94 -4.25
N ALA A 221 7.75 -23.27 -3.60
CA ALA A 221 7.70 -23.45 -2.15
C ALA A 221 8.49 -24.69 -1.70
N ASP A 222 8.51 -25.75 -2.51
CA ASP A 222 9.24 -27.00 -2.20
C ASP A 222 10.75 -26.81 -2.29
N ALA A 223 11.20 -26.02 -3.27
CA ALA A 223 12.61 -25.69 -3.44
C ALA A 223 13.05 -24.49 -2.59
N GLY A 224 12.13 -23.77 -1.93
CA GLY A 224 12.41 -22.55 -1.19
C GLY A 224 12.97 -21.43 -2.08
N GLN A 225 12.52 -21.32 -3.33
CA GLN A 225 13.07 -20.41 -4.34
C GLN A 225 12.00 -19.46 -4.89
N ALA A 226 12.41 -18.20 -5.12
CA ALA A 226 11.63 -17.19 -5.80
C ALA A 226 12.33 -16.74 -7.10
N ARG A 227 11.62 -16.77 -8.23
CA ARG A 227 12.05 -16.20 -9.51
C ARG A 227 11.26 -14.93 -9.77
N LEU A 228 11.97 -13.83 -9.90
CA LEU A 228 11.37 -12.48 -10.00
C LEU A 228 11.53 -11.98 -11.42
N HIS A 229 10.43 -11.50 -12.00
CA HIS A 229 10.44 -10.89 -13.32
C HIS A 229 9.62 -9.58 -13.30
N VAL A 230 10.24 -8.49 -13.78
CA VAL A 230 9.59 -7.20 -13.94
C VAL A 230 9.94 -6.59 -15.29
N ASP A 231 8.95 -6.05 -15.99
CA ASP A 231 9.11 -5.23 -17.20
C ASP A 231 8.67 -3.80 -16.93
N TYR A 232 9.55 -2.84 -17.23
CA TYR A 232 9.30 -1.42 -17.14
C TYR A 232 9.05 -0.82 -18.52
N ARG A 233 7.85 -0.27 -18.73
CA ARG A 233 7.54 0.52 -19.93
C ARG A 233 7.94 1.96 -19.69
N SER A 234 8.82 2.51 -20.54
CA SER A 234 9.34 3.87 -20.33
C SER A 234 8.34 4.99 -20.64
N GLY A 235 7.38 4.78 -21.54
CA GLY A 235 6.70 5.89 -22.18
C GLY A 235 7.65 6.68 -23.09
N PRO A 236 7.22 7.85 -23.64
CA PRO A 236 8.08 8.70 -24.47
C PRO A 236 9.22 9.34 -23.68
N ALA A 237 10.29 9.73 -24.37
CA ALA A 237 11.32 10.55 -23.80
C ALA A 237 10.87 12.03 -23.77
N TYR A 238 11.14 12.70 -22.65
CA TYR A 238 10.77 14.09 -22.42
C TYR A 238 12.00 14.99 -22.39
N ARG A 239 11.80 16.26 -22.78
CA ARG A 239 12.77 17.34 -22.67
C ARG A 239 12.14 18.55 -22.01
N PHE A 240 12.95 19.37 -21.37
CA PHE A 240 12.48 20.64 -20.82
C PHE A 240 12.05 21.60 -21.92
N GLY A 241 10.81 22.07 -21.85
CA GLY A 241 10.32 23.20 -22.62
C GLY A 241 10.72 24.54 -22.02
N PRO A 242 10.32 25.66 -22.64
CA PRO A 242 10.49 27.00 -22.05
C PRO A 242 9.68 27.07 -20.74
N LEU A 243 10.27 27.70 -19.72
CA LEU A 243 9.58 27.88 -18.43
C LEU A 243 8.46 28.94 -18.59
N GLU A 244 7.21 28.51 -18.41
CA GLU A 244 6.06 29.41 -18.29
C GLU A 244 5.89 29.83 -16.83
N VAL A 245 5.75 31.14 -16.60
CA VAL A 245 5.55 31.70 -15.25
C VAL A 245 4.11 32.20 -15.14
N ARG A 246 3.40 31.76 -14.11
CA ARG A 246 2.02 32.17 -13.82
C ARG A 246 1.91 32.60 -12.35
N GLY A 247 1.04 33.56 -12.06
CA GLY A 247 0.80 34.03 -10.69
C GLY A 247 1.89 34.92 -10.11
N SER A 248 2.84 35.39 -10.92
CA SER A 248 3.84 36.39 -10.52
C SER A 248 3.28 37.78 -10.78
N GLU A 249 2.67 38.39 -9.76
CA GLU A 249 2.08 39.72 -9.90
C GLU A 249 3.11 40.86 -9.72
N ARG A 250 4.08 40.63 -8.84
CA ARG A 250 5.03 41.67 -8.42
C ARG A 250 6.33 41.69 -9.20
N TYR A 251 6.76 40.53 -9.68
CA TYR A 251 8.07 40.34 -10.31
C TYR A 251 7.92 39.85 -11.74
N ASP A 252 8.86 40.34 -12.60
CA ASP A 252 8.89 39.95 -14.00
C ASP A 252 9.17 38.46 -14.21
N ALA A 253 8.45 37.86 -15.16
CA ALA A 253 8.59 36.45 -15.54
C ALA A 253 10.03 36.09 -15.96
N ASP A 254 10.78 37.04 -16.59
CA ASP A 254 12.17 36.83 -16.99
C ASP A 254 13.10 36.73 -15.78
N ALA A 255 12.80 37.45 -14.69
CA ALA A 255 13.54 37.31 -13.44
C ALA A 255 13.38 35.89 -12.88
N ALA A 256 12.13 35.33 -12.86
CA ALA A 256 11.90 33.97 -12.43
C ALA A 256 12.66 32.95 -13.29
N ARG A 257 12.66 33.09 -14.61
CA ARG A 257 13.42 32.23 -15.53
C ARG A 257 14.93 32.26 -15.26
N ARG A 258 15.50 33.45 -15.02
CA ARG A 258 16.92 33.60 -14.67
C ARG A 258 17.30 32.95 -13.35
N ILE A 259 16.41 32.98 -12.35
CA ILE A 259 16.62 32.34 -11.05
C ILE A 259 16.45 30.81 -11.18
N ALA A 260 15.40 30.36 -11.85
CA ALA A 260 15.10 28.93 -12.02
C ALA A 260 16.18 28.15 -12.77
N ARG A 261 16.74 28.77 -13.83
CA ARG A 261 17.80 28.17 -14.67
C ARG A 261 17.42 26.77 -15.20
N VAL A 262 16.17 26.60 -15.63
CA VAL A 262 15.75 25.34 -16.26
C VAL A 262 16.41 25.24 -17.63
N PRO A 263 17.17 24.17 -17.94
CA PRO A 263 17.91 24.03 -19.18
C PRO A 263 16.99 23.63 -20.34
N THR A 264 16.29 24.58 -20.93
CA THR A 264 15.40 24.37 -22.07
C THR A 264 16.06 23.53 -23.17
N GLY A 265 15.37 22.50 -23.67
CA GLY A 265 15.84 21.61 -24.73
C GLY A 265 16.69 20.44 -24.24
N SER A 266 17.17 20.44 -23.00
CA SER A 266 17.86 19.28 -22.43
C SER A 266 16.87 18.17 -22.06
N ASP A 267 17.37 16.96 -21.93
CA ASP A 267 16.57 15.83 -21.47
C ASP A 267 16.00 16.10 -20.06
N TYR A 268 14.78 15.63 -19.82
CA TYR A 268 14.14 15.75 -18.51
C TYR A 268 14.99 15.08 -17.41
N ASP A 269 15.18 15.79 -16.31
CA ASP A 269 15.83 15.32 -15.09
C ASP A 269 15.09 15.93 -13.89
N GLN A 270 14.49 15.07 -13.07
CA GLN A 270 13.69 15.47 -11.91
C GLN A 270 14.50 16.28 -10.91
N GLN A 271 15.81 15.96 -10.72
CA GLN A 271 16.66 16.69 -9.81
C GLN A 271 16.85 18.14 -10.26
N GLN A 272 17.04 18.37 -11.56
CA GLN A 272 17.15 19.72 -12.09
C GLN A 272 15.88 20.54 -11.89
N LEU A 273 14.71 19.88 -11.96
CA LEU A 273 13.42 20.53 -11.69
C LEU A 273 13.29 20.92 -10.21
N LEU A 274 13.63 20.00 -9.31
CA LEU A 274 13.64 20.25 -7.86
C LEU A 274 14.63 21.36 -7.47
N ASP A 275 15.81 21.35 -8.07
CA ASP A 275 16.81 22.39 -7.85
C ASP A 275 16.34 23.76 -8.35
N ALA A 276 15.63 23.81 -9.48
CA ALA A 276 15.02 25.02 -9.99
C ALA A 276 13.93 25.55 -9.05
N GLN A 277 13.07 24.67 -8.58
CA GLN A 277 12.06 25.03 -7.57
C GLN A 277 12.70 25.56 -6.29
N GLN A 278 13.75 24.89 -5.79
CA GLN A 278 14.46 25.32 -4.60
C GLN A 278 15.13 26.68 -4.77
N ARG A 279 15.76 26.96 -5.93
CA ARG A 279 16.35 28.28 -6.22
C ARG A 279 15.31 29.38 -6.19
N LEU A 280 14.13 29.15 -6.77
CA LEU A 280 13.02 30.10 -6.72
C LEU A 280 12.50 30.32 -5.31
N ALA A 281 12.24 29.22 -4.56
CA ALA A 281 11.74 29.29 -3.20
C ALA A 281 12.71 30.01 -2.24
N SER A 282 14.01 29.74 -2.37
CA SER A 282 15.06 30.36 -1.53
C SER A 282 15.43 31.78 -1.94
N SER A 283 14.91 32.28 -3.06
CA SER A 283 15.23 33.64 -3.55
C SER A 283 14.63 34.78 -2.71
N GLY A 284 13.61 34.48 -1.90
CA GLY A 284 12.86 35.46 -1.11
C GLY A 284 11.90 36.35 -1.92
N TYR A 285 11.76 36.07 -3.23
CA TYR A 285 10.85 36.85 -4.10
C TYR A 285 9.44 36.25 -4.21
N TYR A 286 9.26 34.99 -3.85
CA TYR A 286 8.01 34.24 -4.03
C TYR A 286 7.62 33.56 -2.73
N ASP A 287 6.34 33.68 -2.32
CA ASP A 287 5.82 33.08 -1.10
C ASP A 287 5.68 31.54 -1.23
N SER A 288 5.33 31.09 -2.43
CA SER A 288 5.24 29.66 -2.77
C SER A 288 5.61 29.42 -4.23
N VAL A 289 6.23 28.29 -4.50
CA VAL A 289 6.69 27.90 -5.85
C VAL A 289 6.34 26.44 -6.09
N PHE A 290 5.72 26.20 -7.25
CA PHE A 290 5.43 24.85 -7.77
C PHE A 290 5.96 24.77 -9.21
N LEU A 291 6.73 23.72 -9.51
CA LEU A 291 7.22 23.39 -10.84
C LEU A 291 6.73 22.01 -11.28
#